data_4728acc14b6647c8feaff99d42a65aa0
#
_entry.id   4728acc14b6647c8feaff99d42a65aa0
#
_cell.length_a   1.000
_cell.length_b   1.000
_cell.length_c   1.000
_cell.angle_alpha   90.00
_cell.angle_beta   90.00
_cell.angle_gamma   90.00
#
_symmetry.space_group_name_H-M   'P 1'
#
loop_
_entity.id
_entity.type
_entity.pdbx_description
1 polymer ?
#
loop_
_entity_poly.entity_id
_entity_poly.type
_entity_poly.pdbx_seq_one_letter_code
_entity_poly.pdbx_strand_id
1 'polypeptide(L)'
;MLCFLERVFCELLFTIAVRDRGVELGHETAHHALHIDTHAAEAFYAPEVMARARAALRKESGGMIFSQLMVDRLEYGAQKGADGYHWEGEGWIGGDINRLAIKSEGEGEVGGPLESAEVQALYSRAIDPWWNLVAGVRHDIRPQPQRSYATIGIEGLAPYWFEVEAQAFLSDKGDAHLRVEGSYDQRLTQRLILQPAAEVNIAAQDVPELGIGSGISNVELGLRLRYEFAREFAPYVGVNWERSFGDTARYARAAGEGASATSLVMGVRFWF
;
A
#
# COMPACT_ATOMS: atom_id res chain seq x y z
N MET A 1 16.43 17.21 1.22
CA MET A 1 15.47 16.16 1.00
C MET A 1 15.95 14.81 1.52
N LEU A 2 17.21 14.40 1.32
CA LEU A 2 17.78 13.16 1.91
C LEU A 2 17.71 13.13 3.46
N CYS A 3 17.93 14.24 4.13
CA CYS A 3 17.96 14.33 5.61
C CYS A 3 16.58 14.12 6.29
N PHE A 4 15.49 14.21 5.53
CA PHE A 4 14.12 13.98 6.06
C PHE A 4 13.75 12.50 6.02
N LEU A 5 14.14 11.78 4.97
CA LEU A 5 13.94 10.32 4.86
C LEU A 5 14.77 9.55 5.91
N GLU A 6 16.03 9.97 6.15
CA GLU A 6 16.85 9.36 7.21
C GLU A 6 16.25 9.54 8.62
N ARG A 7 15.62 10.68 8.89
CA ARG A 7 14.96 10.90 10.20
C ARG A 7 13.73 10.04 10.39
N VAL A 8 12.89 9.91 9.38
CA VAL A 8 11.68 9.07 9.46
C VAL A 8 12.05 7.60 9.61
N PHE A 9 13.07 7.14 8.87
CA PHE A 9 13.54 5.76 8.97
C PHE A 9 14.25 5.46 10.31
N CYS A 10 15.00 6.44 10.84
CA CYS A 10 15.69 6.32 12.12
C CYS A 10 14.71 6.34 13.30
N GLU A 11 13.64 7.15 13.26
CA GLU A 11 12.61 7.14 14.30
C GLU A 11 11.77 5.85 14.28
N LEU A 12 11.46 5.31 13.09
CA LEU A 12 10.73 4.04 12.97
C LEU A 12 11.55 2.87 13.56
N LEU A 13 12.84 2.81 13.25
CA LEU A 13 13.74 1.80 13.82
C LEU A 13 14.01 2.01 15.31
N PHE A 14 14.05 3.26 15.78
CA PHE A 14 14.26 3.57 17.20
C PHE A 14 13.05 3.20 18.05
N THR A 15 11.83 3.38 17.53
CA THR A 15 10.59 3.01 18.23
C THR A 15 10.45 1.49 18.37
N ILE A 16 10.94 0.73 17.39
CA ILE A 16 10.98 -0.75 17.46
C ILE A 16 12.07 -1.24 18.44
N ALA A 17 13.21 -0.52 18.52
CA ALA A 17 14.35 -0.94 19.35
C ALA A 17 14.23 -0.52 20.83
N VAL A 18 13.46 0.51 21.16
CA VAL A 18 13.30 1.00 22.57
C VAL A 18 12.33 0.13 23.38
N ARG A 19 11.53 -0.71 22.74
CA ARG A 19 10.57 -1.57 23.46
C ARG A 19 11.20 -2.79 24.14
N ASP A 20 12.49 -3.03 23.96
CA ASP A 20 13.16 -4.27 24.44
C ASP A 20 14.30 -4.04 25.48
N ARG A 21 14.39 -2.84 26.10
CA ARG A 21 15.32 -2.63 27.23
C ARG A 21 14.59 -2.19 28.47
N GLY A 22 14.17 -3.19 29.25
CA GLY A 22 13.76 -3.00 30.63
C GLY A 22 14.93 -2.44 31.46
N VAL A 23 14.79 -1.22 31.96
CA VAL A 23 15.62 -0.68 33.03
C VAL A 23 15.01 -1.13 34.34
N GLU A 24 15.70 -2.05 35.03
CA GLU A 24 15.42 -2.39 36.42
C GLU A 24 15.75 -1.17 37.30
N LEU A 25 14.74 -0.56 37.86
CA LEU A 25 14.84 0.27 39.06
C LEU A 25 13.95 -0.34 40.12
N GLY A 26 14.58 -0.95 41.13
CA GLY A 26 13.91 -1.57 42.24
C GLY A 26 13.13 -0.56 43.09
N HIS A 27 11.84 -0.77 43.19
CA HIS A 27 11.03 -0.46 44.35
C HIS A 27 9.86 -1.44 44.36
N GLU A 28 9.76 -2.20 45.46
CA GLU A 28 8.68 -3.10 45.80
C GLU A 28 7.36 -2.32 45.92
N THR A 29 6.62 -2.24 44.84
CA THR A 29 5.17 -2.04 44.86
C THR A 29 4.60 -3.03 43.87
N ALA A 30 3.59 -3.78 44.30
CA ALA A 30 2.93 -4.82 43.54
C ALA A 30 2.54 -4.31 42.12
N HIS A 31 3.42 -4.46 41.17
CA HIS A 31 3.10 -4.29 39.77
C HIS A 31 2.24 -5.49 39.39
N HIS A 32 0.93 -5.34 39.43
CA HIS A 32 0.09 -6.06 38.50
C HIS A 32 0.62 -5.72 37.10
N ALA A 33 1.44 -6.60 36.56
CA ALA A 33 1.71 -6.60 35.14
C ALA A 33 0.33 -6.57 34.46
N LEU A 34 0.01 -5.46 33.80
CA LEU A 34 -1.14 -5.37 32.93
C LEU A 34 -0.89 -6.40 31.81
N HIS A 35 -1.33 -7.63 32.03
CA HIS A 35 -1.55 -8.55 30.95
C HIS A 35 -2.54 -7.90 30.01
N ILE A 36 -2.10 -7.61 28.79
CA ILE A 36 -2.91 -7.01 27.72
C ILE A 36 -4.17 -7.87 27.44
N ASP A 37 -4.23 -9.09 27.97
CA ASP A 37 -5.33 -10.03 27.82
C ASP A 37 -6.31 -10.06 29.00
N THR A 38 -6.12 -9.30 30.07
CA THR A 38 -7.07 -9.29 31.19
C THR A 38 -8.20 -8.31 30.94
N HIS A 39 -9.36 -8.84 30.60
CA HIS A 39 -10.58 -8.04 30.50
C HIS A 39 -11.01 -7.62 31.91
N ALA A 40 -11.36 -6.35 32.10
CA ALA A 40 -11.72 -5.78 33.40
C ALA A 40 -12.85 -6.57 34.12
N ALA A 41 -13.76 -7.18 33.36
CA ALA A 41 -14.83 -8.01 33.89
C ALA A 41 -14.34 -9.34 34.52
N GLU A 42 -13.15 -9.82 34.21
CA GLU A 42 -12.60 -11.06 34.83
C GLU A 42 -12.25 -10.88 36.29
N ALA A 43 -12.12 -9.64 36.76
CA ALA A 43 -11.97 -9.36 38.18
C ALA A 43 -13.24 -9.63 39.00
N PHE A 44 -14.42 -9.69 38.36
CA PHE A 44 -15.72 -9.81 39.01
C PHE A 44 -16.47 -11.09 38.69
N TYR A 45 -16.13 -11.78 37.60
CA TYR A 45 -16.82 -12.97 37.11
C TYR A 45 -15.90 -14.16 36.97
N ALA A 46 -16.43 -15.37 37.21
CA ALA A 46 -15.66 -16.58 37.06
C ALA A 46 -15.18 -16.79 35.61
N PRO A 47 -13.96 -17.33 35.40
CA PRO A 47 -13.37 -17.50 34.07
C PRO A 47 -14.26 -18.27 33.07
N GLU A 48 -15.01 -19.28 33.56
CA GLU A 48 -15.89 -20.09 32.70
C GLU A 48 -17.10 -19.29 32.23
N VAL A 49 -17.62 -18.37 33.05
CA VAL A 49 -18.74 -17.48 32.70
C VAL A 49 -18.27 -16.50 31.64
N MET A 50 -17.10 -15.93 31.84
CA MET A 50 -16.49 -14.98 30.89
C MET A 50 -16.14 -15.66 29.57
N ALA A 51 -15.61 -16.89 29.60
CA ALA A 51 -15.32 -17.65 28.37
C ALA A 51 -16.59 -17.92 27.55
N ARG A 52 -17.69 -18.29 28.21
CA ARG A 52 -19.00 -18.50 27.56
C ARG A 52 -19.57 -17.18 27.01
N ALA A 53 -19.51 -16.12 27.77
CA ALA A 53 -19.98 -14.79 27.32
C ALA A 53 -19.19 -14.29 26.10
N ARG A 54 -17.86 -14.43 26.12
CA ARG A 54 -17.01 -14.09 24.95
C ARG A 54 -17.31 -14.96 23.73
N ALA A 55 -17.55 -16.26 23.93
CA ALA A 55 -17.92 -17.14 22.83
C ALA A 55 -19.28 -16.75 22.21
N ALA A 56 -20.28 -16.41 23.06
CA ALA A 56 -21.57 -15.92 22.61
C ALA A 56 -21.43 -14.58 21.85
N LEU A 57 -20.72 -13.61 22.42
CA LEU A 57 -20.48 -12.31 21.81
C LEU A 57 -19.77 -12.46 20.45
N ARG A 58 -18.75 -13.32 20.37
CA ARG A 58 -18.05 -13.58 19.11
C ARG A 58 -18.95 -14.23 18.06
N LYS A 59 -19.86 -15.11 18.48
CA LYS A 59 -20.83 -15.73 17.58
C LYS A 59 -21.89 -14.75 17.08
N GLU A 60 -22.30 -13.79 17.91
CA GLU A 60 -23.39 -12.84 17.64
C GLU A 60 -22.90 -11.57 16.92
N SER A 61 -21.67 -11.12 17.23
CA SER A 61 -21.20 -9.79 16.81
C SER A 61 -19.75 -9.77 16.31
N GLY A 62 -19.06 -10.93 16.25
CA GLY A 62 -17.66 -10.99 15.84
C GLY A 62 -17.35 -12.25 15.04
N GLY A 63 -16.13 -12.32 14.48
CA GLY A 63 -15.67 -13.47 13.69
C GLY A 63 -16.40 -13.64 12.35
N MET A 64 -17.01 -12.58 11.85
CA MET A 64 -17.66 -12.57 10.54
C MET A 64 -16.58 -12.52 9.44
N ILE A 65 -16.90 -13.14 8.31
CA ILE A 65 -16.10 -13.02 7.10
C ILE A 65 -16.76 -11.95 6.23
N PHE A 66 -15.94 -11.01 5.79
CA PHE A 66 -16.32 -9.94 4.88
C PHE A 66 -15.54 -10.09 3.58
N SER A 67 -16.07 -9.48 2.53
CA SER A 67 -15.37 -9.30 1.27
C SER A 67 -15.62 -7.90 0.76
N GLN A 68 -14.64 -7.36 0.06
CA GLN A 68 -14.74 -6.08 -0.64
C GLN A 68 -14.08 -6.21 -2.00
N LEU A 69 -14.65 -5.56 -2.98
CA LEU A 69 -14.03 -5.31 -4.27
C LEU A 69 -13.96 -3.80 -4.46
N MET A 70 -12.76 -3.28 -4.70
CA MET A 70 -12.51 -1.87 -4.94
C MET A 70 -11.76 -1.68 -6.24
N VAL A 71 -12.20 -0.74 -7.05
CA VAL A 71 -11.45 -0.17 -8.16
C VAL A 71 -11.06 1.23 -7.73
N ASP A 72 -9.80 1.39 -7.37
CA ASP A 72 -9.28 2.62 -6.81
C ASP A 72 -8.99 3.63 -7.90
N ARG A 73 -8.43 3.15 -9.01
CA ARG A 73 -8.16 3.93 -10.19
C ARG A 73 -8.69 3.23 -11.45
N LEU A 74 -9.50 3.92 -12.21
CA LEU A 74 -9.80 3.60 -13.60
C LEU A 74 -9.73 4.93 -14.35
N GLU A 75 -8.58 5.22 -14.93
CA GLU A 75 -8.17 6.53 -15.42
C GLU A 75 -7.95 6.55 -16.93
N TYR A 76 -8.30 7.67 -17.50
CA TYR A 76 -7.82 8.13 -18.79
C TYR A 76 -6.86 9.31 -18.56
N GLY A 77 -5.69 9.26 -19.16
CA GLY A 77 -4.64 10.26 -19.04
C GLY A 77 -4.38 10.95 -20.38
N ALA A 78 -4.62 12.25 -20.41
CA ALA A 78 -4.26 13.08 -21.55
C ALA A 78 -2.86 13.64 -21.36
N GLN A 79 -1.94 13.33 -22.28
CA GLN A 79 -0.54 13.73 -22.21
C GLN A 79 0.01 14.15 -23.58
N LYS A 80 1.24 14.66 -23.60
CA LYS A 80 1.92 14.92 -24.88
C LYS A 80 2.35 13.59 -25.51
N GLY A 81 1.87 13.34 -26.71
CA GLY A 81 2.10 12.11 -27.45
C GLY A 81 0.82 11.29 -27.52
N ALA A 82 0.85 10.04 -27.10
CA ALA A 82 -0.31 9.19 -27.01
C ALA A 82 -1.00 9.36 -25.65
N ASP A 83 -2.33 9.34 -25.66
CA ASP A 83 -3.11 9.32 -24.42
C ASP A 83 -3.02 7.93 -23.79
N GLY A 84 -2.99 7.88 -22.46
CA GLY A 84 -2.86 6.65 -21.69
C GLY A 84 -4.15 6.25 -20.96
N TYR A 85 -4.18 5.03 -20.50
CA TYR A 85 -5.13 4.55 -19.52
C TYR A 85 -4.40 3.81 -18.40
N HIS A 86 -4.96 3.87 -17.20
CA HIS A 86 -4.45 3.18 -16.02
C HIS A 86 -5.61 2.56 -15.24
N TRP A 87 -5.40 1.35 -14.70
CA TRP A 87 -6.33 0.72 -13.77
C TRP A 87 -5.58 0.21 -12.54
N GLU A 88 -6.23 0.32 -11.42
CA GLU A 88 -5.82 -0.26 -10.16
C GLU A 88 -7.06 -0.75 -9.44
N GLY A 89 -7.03 -2.00 -9.00
CA GLY A 89 -8.14 -2.62 -8.30
C GLY A 89 -7.68 -3.68 -7.32
N GLU A 90 -8.43 -3.81 -6.24
CA GLU A 90 -8.21 -4.76 -5.18
C GLU A 90 -9.50 -5.46 -4.81
N GLY A 91 -9.40 -6.77 -4.58
CA GLY A 91 -10.45 -7.56 -3.95
C GLY A 91 -9.90 -8.31 -2.76
N TRP A 92 -10.60 -8.30 -1.63
CA TRP A 92 -10.19 -9.10 -0.49
C TRP A 92 -11.36 -9.84 0.16
N ILE A 93 -11.04 -10.94 0.83
CA ILE A 93 -11.95 -11.73 1.66
C ILE A 93 -11.27 -12.17 2.94
N GLY A 94 -11.93 -12.04 4.08
CA GLY A 94 -11.39 -12.48 5.37
C GLY A 94 -12.12 -11.91 6.56
N GLY A 95 -11.53 -12.11 7.72
CA GLY A 95 -11.98 -11.55 9.00
C GLY A 95 -11.20 -10.31 9.40
N ASP A 96 -11.30 -9.94 10.67
CA ASP A 96 -10.67 -8.73 11.21
C ASP A 96 -9.14 -8.80 11.22
N ILE A 97 -8.57 -10.02 11.38
CA ILE A 97 -7.12 -10.20 11.55
C ILE A 97 -6.45 -10.74 10.28
N ASN A 98 -7.11 -11.67 9.60
CA ASN A 98 -6.52 -12.40 8.48
C ASN A 98 -7.38 -12.21 7.24
N ARG A 99 -6.76 -11.83 6.13
CA ARG A 99 -7.40 -11.61 4.83
C ARG A 99 -6.58 -12.22 3.71
N LEU A 100 -7.27 -12.61 2.67
CA LEU A 100 -6.67 -12.90 1.37
C LEU A 100 -7.06 -11.77 0.43
N ALA A 101 -6.09 -11.19 -0.25
CA ALA A 101 -6.29 -10.11 -1.19
C ALA A 101 -5.72 -10.47 -2.57
N ILE A 102 -6.37 -9.95 -3.60
CA ILE A 102 -5.88 -9.97 -4.98
C ILE A 102 -5.85 -8.52 -5.43
N LYS A 103 -4.68 -8.03 -5.84
CA LYS A 103 -4.49 -6.71 -6.45
C LYS A 103 -4.19 -6.88 -7.93
N SER A 104 -4.64 -5.95 -8.76
CA SER A 104 -4.30 -5.86 -10.18
C SER A 104 -4.11 -4.41 -10.55
N GLU A 105 -2.99 -4.15 -11.19
CA GLU A 105 -2.62 -2.82 -11.67
C GLU A 105 -2.09 -2.93 -13.10
N GLY A 106 -2.29 -1.88 -13.89
CA GLY A 106 -1.67 -1.79 -15.21
C GLY A 106 -1.99 -0.51 -15.94
N GLU A 107 -1.20 -0.28 -16.97
CA GLU A 107 -1.26 0.91 -17.79
C GLU A 107 -0.92 0.62 -19.25
N GLY A 108 -1.30 1.52 -20.13
CA GLY A 108 -0.98 1.42 -21.54
C GLY A 108 -1.49 2.61 -22.35
N GLU A 109 -1.13 2.65 -23.62
CA GLU A 109 -1.61 3.67 -24.54
C GLU A 109 -3.02 3.36 -25.05
N VAL A 110 -3.83 4.39 -25.25
CA VAL A 110 -5.18 4.26 -25.82
C VAL A 110 -5.08 3.92 -27.30
N GLY A 111 -5.47 2.69 -27.65
CA GLY A 111 -5.32 2.16 -29.01
C GLY A 111 -3.92 1.65 -29.35
N GLY A 112 -3.03 1.66 -28.37
CA GLY A 112 -1.66 1.16 -28.43
C GLY A 112 -1.44 -0.14 -27.65
N PRO A 113 -0.20 -0.49 -27.37
CA PRO A 113 0.16 -1.68 -26.61
C PRO A 113 -0.13 -1.48 -25.10
N LEU A 114 -0.29 -2.61 -24.41
CA LEU A 114 -0.24 -2.69 -22.96
C LEU A 114 1.23 -2.57 -22.52
N GLU A 115 1.55 -1.55 -21.71
CA GLU A 115 2.91 -1.24 -21.29
C GLU A 115 3.27 -1.97 -20.00
N SER A 116 2.43 -1.87 -18.98
CA SER A 116 2.58 -2.53 -17.70
C SER A 116 1.29 -3.24 -17.30
N ALA A 117 1.41 -4.43 -16.73
CA ALA A 117 0.30 -5.14 -16.09
C ALA A 117 0.83 -6.14 -15.08
N GLU A 118 0.34 -6.05 -13.86
CA GLU A 118 0.68 -6.94 -12.77
C GLU A 118 -0.56 -7.48 -12.06
N VAL A 119 -0.40 -8.65 -11.47
CA VAL A 119 -1.38 -9.27 -10.56
C VAL A 119 -0.66 -9.75 -9.33
N GLN A 120 -1.20 -9.43 -8.17
CA GLN A 120 -0.69 -9.86 -6.87
C GLN A 120 -1.72 -10.72 -6.16
N ALA A 121 -1.27 -11.78 -5.48
CA ALA A 121 -2.06 -12.58 -4.57
C ALA A 121 -1.38 -12.53 -3.19
N LEU A 122 -2.06 -11.93 -2.22
CA LEU A 122 -1.49 -11.54 -0.94
C LEU A 122 -2.28 -12.16 0.22
N TYR A 123 -1.56 -12.56 1.24
CA TYR A 123 -2.10 -12.79 2.57
C TYR A 123 -1.78 -11.58 3.43
N SER A 124 -2.81 -10.94 3.98
CA SER A 124 -2.70 -9.78 4.87
C SER A 124 -3.07 -10.18 6.29
N ARG A 125 -2.26 -9.77 7.26
CA ARG A 125 -2.47 -10.00 8.68
C ARG A 125 -2.32 -8.72 9.48
N ALA A 126 -3.36 -8.33 10.21
CA ALA A 126 -3.29 -7.23 11.15
C ALA A 126 -2.29 -7.56 12.28
N ILE A 127 -1.25 -6.71 12.43
CA ILE A 127 -0.23 -6.79 13.48
C ILE A 127 -0.54 -5.85 14.64
N ASP A 128 -1.26 -4.77 14.33
CA ASP A 128 -1.84 -3.84 15.30
C ASP A 128 -3.10 -3.18 14.68
N PRO A 129 -3.82 -2.27 15.38
CA PRO A 129 -5.03 -1.65 14.84
C PRO A 129 -4.83 -0.79 13.58
N TRP A 130 -3.59 -0.43 13.25
CA TRP A 130 -3.25 0.52 12.19
C TRP A 130 -2.44 -0.11 11.05
N TRP A 131 -1.77 -1.23 11.32
CA TRP A 131 -0.83 -1.84 10.39
C TRP A 131 -1.12 -3.30 10.12
N ASN A 132 -1.02 -3.67 8.87
CA ASN A 132 -1.04 -5.05 8.38
C ASN A 132 0.33 -5.44 7.84
N LEU A 133 0.72 -6.67 8.11
CA LEU A 133 1.81 -7.35 7.40
C LEU A 133 1.20 -8.07 6.19
N VAL A 134 1.75 -7.86 5.01
CA VAL A 134 1.35 -8.54 3.78
C VAL A 134 2.47 -9.42 3.25
N ALA A 135 2.12 -10.58 2.75
CA ALA A 135 3.06 -11.49 2.09
C ALA A 135 2.35 -12.30 1.00
N GLY A 136 3.05 -12.55 -0.11
CA GLY A 136 2.44 -13.28 -1.21
C GLY A 136 3.30 -13.38 -2.45
N VAL A 137 2.65 -13.35 -3.59
CA VAL A 137 3.29 -13.44 -4.91
C VAL A 137 2.73 -12.35 -5.83
N ARG A 138 3.61 -11.83 -6.67
CA ARG A 138 3.30 -10.92 -7.76
C ARG A 138 3.72 -11.56 -9.07
N HIS A 139 2.95 -11.37 -10.12
CA HIS A 139 3.28 -11.79 -11.46
C HIS A 139 3.09 -10.61 -12.42
N ASP A 140 4.18 -10.22 -13.08
CA ASP A 140 4.16 -9.19 -14.12
C ASP A 140 3.89 -9.84 -15.46
N ILE A 141 2.74 -9.53 -16.03
CA ILE A 141 2.32 -9.95 -17.37
C ILE A 141 3.06 -9.10 -18.42
N ARG A 142 3.32 -7.84 -18.08
CA ARG A 142 4.09 -6.84 -18.81
C ARG A 142 4.94 -6.03 -17.84
N PRO A 143 6.14 -5.52 -18.29
CA PRO A 143 6.77 -5.69 -19.62
C PRO A 143 7.27 -7.11 -19.88
N GLN A 144 7.77 -7.33 -21.09
CA GLN A 144 8.46 -8.56 -21.42
C GLN A 144 9.98 -8.43 -21.18
N PRO A 145 10.66 -9.46 -20.64
CA PRO A 145 10.15 -10.79 -20.28
C PRO A 145 9.30 -10.76 -18.99
N GLN A 146 8.27 -11.60 -18.93
CA GLN A 146 7.45 -11.77 -17.72
C GLN A 146 8.30 -12.15 -16.52
N ARG A 147 7.91 -11.69 -15.35
CA ARG A 147 8.58 -11.96 -14.05
C ARG A 147 7.56 -12.37 -13.01
N SER A 148 8.00 -13.26 -12.12
CA SER A 148 7.27 -13.57 -10.89
C SER A 148 8.11 -13.19 -9.69
N TYR A 149 7.46 -12.66 -8.66
CA TYR A 149 8.14 -12.19 -7.46
C TYR A 149 7.49 -12.79 -6.22
N ALA A 150 8.31 -13.13 -5.24
CA ALA A 150 7.87 -13.22 -3.87
C ALA A 150 7.77 -11.82 -3.30
N THR A 151 6.70 -11.56 -2.55
CA THR A 151 6.40 -10.22 -2.00
C THR A 151 6.23 -10.29 -0.50
N ILE A 152 6.76 -9.30 0.22
CA ILE A 152 6.52 -9.04 1.63
C ILE A 152 6.47 -7.54 1.85
N GLY A 153 5.56 -7.09 2.71
CA GLY A 153 5.39 -5.66 2.95
C GLY A 153 4.55 -5.36 4.17
N ILE A 154 4.36 -4.07 4.38
CA ILE A 154 3.46 -3.50 5.38
C ILE A 154 2.53 -2.51 4.69
N GLU A 155 1.29 -2.48 5.11
CA GLU A 155 0.29 -1.51 4.69
C GLU A 155 -0.47 -0.98 5.90
N GLY A 156 -0.87 0.27 5.90
CA GLY A 156 -1.65 0.80 7.01
C GLY A 156 -1.78 2.31 7.05
N LEU A 157 -2.28 2.80 8.19
CA LEU A 157 -2.50 4.22 8.44
C LEU A 157 -1.44 4.76 9.40
N ALA A 158 -0.57 5.60 8.86
CA ALA A 158 0.39 6.38 9.63
C ALA A 158 -0.31 7.53 10.39
N PRO A 159 0.35 8.18 11.37
CA PRO A 159 -0.19 9.35 12.06
C PRO A 159 -0.72 10.40 11.09
N TYR A 160 -1.82 11.06 11.47
CA TYR A 160 -2.55 12.04 10.66
C TYR A 160 -3.31 11.44 9.46
N TRP A 161 -3.59 10.12 9.46
CA TRP A 161 -4.38 9.43 8.44
C TRP A 161 -3.71 9.33 7.06
N PHE A 162 -2.38 9.32 7.04
CA PHE A 162 -1.66 8.97 5.82
C PHE A 162 -1.78 7.46 5.57
N GLU A 163 -2.31 7.09 4.43
CA GLU A 163 -2.24 5.72 3.93
C GLU A 163 -0.83 5.47 3.42
N VAL A 164 -0.19 4.42 3.91
CA VAL A 164 1.19 4.08 3.55
C VAL A 164 1.27 2.59 3.25
N GLU A 165 1.89 2.27 2.14
CA GLU A 165 2.23 0.91 1.75
C GLU A 165 3.73 0.84 1.40
N ALA A 166 4.41 -0.19 1.88
CA ALA A 166 5.79 -0.46 1.54
C ALA A 166 5.96 -1.96 1.29
N GLN A 167 6.34 -2.33 0.07
CA GLN A 167 6.48 -3.72 -0.37
C GLN A 167 7.86 -3.99 -0.96
N ALA A 168 8.50 -5.06 -0.52
CA ALA A 168 9.70 -5.60 -1.11
C ALA A 168 9.37 -6.80 -1.99
N PHE A 169 10.00 -6.85 -3.15
CA PHE A 169 9.81 -7.86 -4.18
C PHE A 169 11.12 -8.55 -4.48
N LEU A 170 11.12 -9.87 -4.54
CA LEU A 170 12.26 -10.67 -4.96
C LEU A 170 11.84 -11.52 -6.17
N SER A 171 12.45 -11.27 -7.33
CA SER A 171 12.12 -11.96 -8.58
C SER A 171 12.63 -13.41 -8.60
N ASP A 172 12.07 -14.20 -9.49
CA ASP A 172 12.54 -15.55 -9.84
C ASP A 172 13.94 -15.57 -10.47
N LYS A 173 14.50 -14.40 -10.83
CA LYS A 173 15.88 -14.22 -11.30
C LYS A 173 16.83 -13.68 -10.23
N GLY A 174 16.31 -13.35 -9.06
CA GLY A 174 17.10 -12.80 -7.94
C GLY A 174 17.15 -11.27 -7.93
N ASP A 175 16.34 -10.59 -8.75
CA ASP A 175 16.23 -9.13 -8.73
C ASP A 175 15.40 -8.69 -7.52
N ALA A 176 15.91 -7.71 -6.77
CA ALA A 176 15.22 -7.18 -5.60
C ALA A 176 14.76 -5.74 -5.85
N HIS A 177 13.49 -5.47 -5.55
CA HIS A 177 12.85 -4.17 -5.69
C HIS A 177 12.11 -3.79 -4.41
N LEU A 178 11.94 -2.50 -4.19
CA LEU A 178 11.12 -1.92 -3.13
C LEU A 178 10.20 -0.88 -3.75
N ARG A 179 8.89 -0.96 -3.46
CA ARG A 179 7.91 0.07 -3.77
C ARG A 179 7.43 0.68 -2.46
N VAL A 180 7.38 1.99 -2.40
CA VAL A 180 6.82 2.73 -1.26
C VAL A 180 5.80 3.71 -1.79
N GLU A 181 4.59 3.59 -1.31
CA GLU A 181 3.46 4.44 -1.68
C GLU A 181 2.93 5.17 -0.46
N GLY A 182 2.42 6.36 -0.70
CA GLY A 182 1.74 7.12 0.33
C GLY A 182 0.68 8.03 -0.25
N SER A 183 -0.49 8.07 0.38
CA SER A 183 -1.58 8.95 -0.01
C SER A 183 -2.25 9.59 1.20
N TYR A 184 -3.01 10.66 0.94
CA TYR A 184 -3.74 11.36 1.99
C TYR A 184 -5.06 11.93 1.45
N ASP A 185 -6.17 11.62 2.12
CA ASP A 185 -7.49 12.12 1.77
C ASP A 185 -7.79 13.43 2.52
N GLN A 186 -7.45 14.58 1.92
CA GLN A 186 -7.82 15.89 2.42
C GLN A 186 -9.28 16.21 2.08
N ARG A 187 -10.17 16.07 3.04
CA ARG A 187 -11.58 16.46 2.89
C ARG A 187 -11.73 17.97 2.87
N LEU A 188 -11.99 18.55 1.69
CA LEU A 188 -12.30 19.98 1.53
C LEU A 188 -13.74 20.27 1.93
N THR A 189 -14.65 19.34 1.61
CA THR A 189 -16.04 19.31 2.05
C THR A 189 -16.43 17.87 2.40
N GLN A 190 -17.67 17.62 2.77
CA GLN A 190 -18.16 16.26 3.03
C GLN A 190 -18.10 15.34 1.80
N ARG A 191 -18.06 15.90 0.59
CA ARG A 191 -18.08 15.14 -0.67
C ARG A 191 -16.91 15.46 -1.60
N LEU A 192 -16.20 16.56 -1.37
CA LEU A 192 -15.07 16.96 -2.18
C LEU A 192 -13.77 16.66 -1.44
N ILE A 193 -12.96 15.81 -2.02
CA ILE A 193 -11.72 15.29 -1.44
C ILE A 193 -10.57 15.61 -2.38
N LEU A 194 -9.51 16.20 -1.85
CA LEU A 194 -8.25 16.38 -2.53
C LEU A 194 -7.30 15.30 -2.05
N GLN A 195 -6.80 14.48 -2.97
CA GLN A 195 -5.91 13.36 -2.66
C GLN A 195 -4.54 13.57 -3.32
N PRO A 196 -3.53 14.08 -2.59
CA PRO A 196 -2.15 13.91 -2.97
C PRO A 196 -1.72 12.46 -2.77
N ALA A 197 -0.93 11.93 -3.70
CA ALA A 197 -0.32 10.62 -3.64
C ALA A 197 1.13 10.70 -4.13
N ALA A 198 1.98 9.82 -3.62
CA ALA A 198 3.35 9.70 -4.04
C ALA A 198 3.76 8.23 -4.03
N GLU A 199 4.47 7.81 -5.06
CA GLU A 199 5.05 6.48 -5.18
C GLU A 199 6.54 6.60 -5.50
N VAL A 200 7.35 5.72 -4.92
CA VAL A 200 8.78 5.61 -5.18
C VAL A 200 9.14 4.16 -5.40
N ASN A 201 9.69 3.86 -6.55
CA ASN A 201 10.23 2.55 -6.90
C ASN A 201 11.76 2.56 -6.79
N ILE A 202 12.32 1.56 -6.12
CA ILE A 202 13.74 1.39 -5.88
C ILE A 202 14.17 0.00 -6.31
N ALA A 203 15.24 -0.10 -7.09
CA ALA A 203 15.84 -1.37 -7.50
C ALA A 203 17.22 -1.55 -6.83
N ALA A 204 17.50 -2.74 -6.29
CA ALA A 204 18.78 -3.04 -5.66
C ALA A 204 19.91 -3.21 -6.69
N GLN A 205 19.59 -3.59 -7.92
CA GLN A 205 20.53 -3.81 -9.03
C GLN A 205 19.93 -3.35 -10.37
N ASP A 206 20.82 -3.24 -11.36
CA ASP A 206 20.41 -2.99 -12.74
C ASP A 206 19.72 -4.22 -13.33
N VAL A 207 18.57 -4.02 -13.97
CA VAL A 207 17.84 -5.03 -14.75
C VAL A 207 17.60 -4.49 -16.16
N PRO A 208 18.62 -4.51 -17.02
CA PRO A 208 18.53 -3.89 -18.35
C PRO A 208 17.45 -4.49 -19.25
N GLU A 209 17.11 -5.75 -19.01
CA GLU A 209 16.04 -6.46 -19.75
C GLU A 209 14.67 -5.84 -19.54
N LEU A 210 14.46 -5.20 -18.37
CA LEU A 210 13.22 -4.50 -18.01
C LEU A 210 13.38 -2.97 -18.11
N GLY A 211 14.55 -2.47 -18.52
CA GLY A 211 14.83 -1.04 -18.56
C GLY A 211 14.97 -0.40 -17.16
N ILE A 212 15.25 -1.18 -16.13
CA ILE A 212 15.34 -0.71 -14.75
C ILE A 212 16.81 -0.56 -14.34
N GLY A 213 17.18 0.62 -13.84
CA GLY A 213 18.48 0.90 -13.26
C GLY A 213 18.46 0.81 -11.74
N SER A 214 19.61 0.53 -11.13
CA SER A 214 19.77 0.46 -9.68
C SER A 214 19.56 1.81 -8.97
N GLY A 215 19.12 1.77 -7.73
CA GLY A 215 18.75 2.94 -6.93
C GLY A 215 17.28 3.32 -7.13
N ILE A 216 16.95 4.61 -7.02
CA ILE A 216 15.61 5.11 -7.30
C ILE A 216 15.39 4.99 -8.81
N SER A 217 14.48 4.11 -9.22
CA SER A 217 14.16 3.86 -10.64
C SER A 217 13.11 4.84 -11.14
N ASN A 218 12.05 5.07 -10.37
CA ASN A 218 10.91 5.89 -10.72
C ASN A 218 10.34 6.61 -9.49
N VAL A 219 9.78 7.79 -9.71
CA VAL A 219 8.95 8.53 -8.74
C VAL A 219 7.72 9.03 -9.45
N GLU A 220 6.56 8.76 -8.88
CA GLU A 220 5.26 9.24 -9.32
C GLU A 220 4.66 10.17 -8.26
N LEU A 221 4.08 11.28 -8.70
CA LEU A 221 3.35 12.22 -7.87
C LEU A 221 1.98 12.48 -8.49
N GLY A 222 0.94 12.16 -7.76
CA GLY A 222 -0.44 12.37 -8.15
C GLY A 222 -1.14 13.43 -7.30
N LEU A 223 -2.01 14.20 -7.90
CA LEU A 223 -2.94 15.08 -7.20
C LEU A 223 -4.32 14.92 -7.84
N ARG A 224 -5.26 14.35 -7.12
CA ARG A 224 -6.60 14.04 -7.60
C ARG A 224 -7.64 14.80 -6.82
N LEU A 225 -8.61 15.39 -7.49
CA LEU A 225 -9.78 16.04 -6.88
C LEU A 225 -11.01 15.16 -7.15
N ARG A 226 -11.45 14.47 -6.12
CA ARG A 226 -12.52 13.47 -6.13
C ARG A 226 -13.82 14.05 -5.58
N TYR A 227 -14.93 13.74 -6.24
CA TYR A 227 -16.27 14.11 -5.78
C TYR A 227 -17.11 12.85 -5.48
N GLU A 228 -17.46 12.64 -4.23
CA GLU A 228 -18.30 11.51 -3.78
C GLU A 228 -19.78 11.80 -4.08
N PHE A 229 -20.30 11.30 -5.20
CA PHE A 229 -21.73 11.26 -5.46
C PHE A 229 -22.44 10.33 -4.49
N ALA A 230 -21.87 9.15 -4.30
CA ALA A 230 -22.14 8.21 -3.24
C ALA A 230 -20.80 7.81 -2.61
N ARG A 231 -20.81 7.17 -1.46
CA ARG A 231 -19.59 6.69 -0.83
C ARG A 231 -18.89 5.64 -1.67
N GLU A 232 -19.71 4.86 -2.37
CA GLU A 232 -19.30 3.74 -3.21
C GLU A 232 -18.91 4.16 -4.64
N PHE A 233 -19.14 5.44 -5.02
CA PHE A 233 -18.88 5.92 -6.38
C PHE A 233 -18.44 7.38 -6.39
N ALA A 234 -17.22 7.61 -6.87
CA ALA A 234 -16.60 8.91 -6.89
C ALA A 234 -15.77 9.13 -8.17
N PRO A 235 -16.26 9.92 -9.16
CA PRO A 235 -15.44 10.42 -10.24
C PRO A 235 -14.44 11.46 -9.73
N TYR A 236 -13.33 11.60 -10.47
CA TYR A 236 -12.29 12.56 -10.15
C TYR A 236 -11.60 13.09 -11.42
N VAL A 237 -10.90 14.20 -11.23
CA VAL A 237 -9.95 14.76 -12.18
C VAL A 237 -8.66 15.05 -11.44
N GLY A 238 -7.53 15.03 -12.15
CA GLY A 238 -6.25 15.25 -11.49
C GLY A 238 -5.10 15.52 -12.44
N VAL A 239 -3.92 15.59 -11.83
CA VAL A 239 -2.64 15.68 -12.53
C VAL A 239 -1.77 14.58 -12.00
N ASN A 240 -1.10 13.88 -12.90
CA ASN A 240 -0.08 12.90 -12.59
C ASN A 240 1.25 13.36 -13.17
N TRP A 241 2.32 13.25 -12.41
CA TRP A 241 3.68 13.50 -12.83
C TRP A 241 4.54 12.31 -12.47
N GLU A 242 5.23 11.80 -13.48
CA GLU A 242 6.12 10.67 -13.35
C GLU A 242 7.52 11.05 -13.82
N ARG A 243 8.54 10.46 -13.19
CA ARG A 243 9.92 10.65 -13.60
C ARG A 243 10.78 9.44 -13.28
N SER A 244 11.47 8.97 -14.32
CA SER A 244 12.54 7.97 -14.21
C SER A 244 13.87 8.62 -13.82
N PHE A 245 14.70 7.92 -13.06
CA PHE A 245 15.98 8.40 -12.55
C PHE A 245 17.12 7.45 -12.96
N GLY A 246 18.37 7.94 -12.80
CA GLY A 246 19.57 7.15 -12.99
C GLY A 246 19.64 6.46 -14.35
N ASP A 247 19.95 5.19 -14.30
CA ASP A 247 20.08 4.34 -15.49
C ASP A 247 18.73 3.97 -16.09
N THR A 248 17.63 3.94 -15.30
CA THR A 248 16.26 3.81 -15.80
C THR A 248 15.95 4.93 -16.81
N ALA A 249 16.27 6.18 -16.46
CA ALA A 249 16.09 7.31 -17.37
C ALA A 249 17.00 7.23 -18.61
N ARG A 250 18.16 6.59 -18.49
CA ARG A 250 19.05 6.35 -19.65
C ARG A 250 18.46 5.29 -20.58
N TYR A 251 17.91 4.22 -20.05
CA TYR A 251 17.24 3.17 -20.83
C TYR A 251 16.01 3.72 -21.57
N ALA A 252 15.15 4.47 -20.88
CA ALA A 252 13.98 5.12 -21.48
C ALA A 252 14.37 6.02 -22.67
N ARG A 253 15.39 6.89 -22.49
CA ARG A 253 15.89 7.73 -23.60
C ARG A 253 16.49 6.94 -24.75
N ALA A 254 17.15 5.82 -24.46
CA ALA A 254 17.70 4.94 -25.49
C ALA A 254 16.59 4.22 -26.29
N ALA A 255 15.44 3.96 -25.67
CA ALA A 255 14.24 3.47 -26.33
C ALA A 255 13.46 4.56 -27.11
N GLY A 256 13.86 5.83 -26.97
CA GLY A 256 13.17 6.97 -27.59
C GLY A 256 12.04 7.55 -26.75
N GLU A 257 11.93 7.14 -25.48
CA GLU A 257 10.92 7.57 -24.53
C GLU A 257 11.38 8.76 -23.69
N GLY A 258 10.43 9.53 -23.15
CA GLY A 258 10.70 10.61 -22.23
C GLY A 258 11.06 10.08 -20.84
N ALA A 259 12.08 10.65 -20.19
CA ALA A 259 12.39 10.32 -18.80
C ALA A 259 11.46 11.01 -17.78
N SER A 260 10.48 11.81 -18.22
CA SER A 260 9.48 12.45 -17.37
C SER A 260 8.23 12.73 -18.19
N ALA A 261 7.09 12.41 -17.65
CA ALA A 261 5.78 12.68 -18.22
C ALA A 261 4.92 13.47 -17.22
N THR A 262 3.98 14.23 -17.76
CA THR A 262 2.90 14.87 -16.99
C THR A 262 1.63 14.67 -17.75
N SER A 263 0.63 14.12 -17.10
CA SER A 263 -0.69 13.85 -17.66
C SER A 263 -1.79 14.56 -16.86
N LEU A 264 -2.83 14.99 -17.57
CA LEU A 264 -4.10 15.34 -16.97
C LEU A 264 -4.94 14.07 -16.92
N VAL A 265 -5.36 13.66 -15.75
CA VAL A 265 -6.11 12.42 -15.56
C VAL A 265 -7.57 12.69 -15.23
N MET A 266 -8.44 11.83 -15.73
CA MET A 266 -9.83 11.75 -15.34
C MET A 266 -10.22 10.30 -15.13
N GLY A 267 -10.94 10.02 -14.06
CA GLY A 267 -11.24 8.64 -13.72
C GLY A 267 -12.40 8.49 -12.76
N VAL A 268 -12.59 7.24 -12.35
CA VAL A 268 -13.62 6.86 -11.37
C VAL A 268 -13.01 5.92 -10.34
N ARG A 269 -13.45 6.09 -9.09
CA ARG A 269 -13.23 5.18 -7.99
C ARG A 269 -14.57 4.60 -7.57
N PHE A 270 -14.63 3.29 -7.35
CA PHE A 270 -15.83 2.64 -6.84
C PHE A 270 -15.50 1.36 -6.07
N TRP A 271 -16.42 0.96 -5.17
CA TRP A 271 -16.27 -0.24 -4.37
C TRP A 271 -17.63 -0.90 -4.06
N PHE A 272 -17.60 -2.19 -3.74
CA PHE A 272 -18.76 -3.00 -3.37
C PHE A 272 -18.49 -3.83 -2.11
#